data_a972cdbc6dde30d13720ee7e7388d0f0
#
_entry.id   a972cdbc6dde30d13720ee7e7388d0f0
#
_cell.length_a   1.000
_cell.length_b   1.000
_cell.length_c   1.000
_cell.angle_alpha   90.00
_cell.angle_beta   90.00
_cell.angle_gamma   90.00
#
_symmetry.space_group_name_H-M   'P 1'
#
loop_
_entity.id
_entity.type
_entity.pdbx_description
1 polymer ?
#
loop_
_entity_poly.entity_id
_entity_poly.type
_entity_poly.pdbx_seq_one_letter_code
_entity_poly.pdbx_strand_id
1 'polypeptide(L)'
;VAKISPELDEINIDALRADSRVMFDQSLMLVNSKYPLKDGDEPELAEYKKTGVIMNACAAESFSELSAAVMEKTDCKLLVMSSVRDADEQKELYNSDSSTAAAPGASEHQTGLGIDVYVKNFAGQGFLKSKAGQFVNSESWKYGFIIRYPSYGKSSTGIKFEPWHIRYVGKPHAAIIYNDRLTLEKYIDSFETGEWYSADGYLISRQTVGESMTMPKAFGSAVISPDNTGCYIITVEQ
;
A
#
# COMPACT_ATOMS: atom_id res chain seq x y z
N VAL A 1 18.12 -1.57 -3.33
CA VAL A 1 17.67 -1.14 -4.66
C VAL A 1 18.84 -0.55 -5.41
N ALA A 2 19.08 -0.95 -6.67
CA ALA A 2 20.19 -0.47 -7.48
C ALA A 2 19.68 0.33 -8.69
N LYS A 3 20.23 1.53 -8.93
CA LYS A 3 19.91 2.34 -10.12
C LYS A 3 20.49 1.66 -11.36
N ILE A 4 19.71 1.58 -12.44
CA ILE A 4 20.08 0.92 -13.70
C ILE A 4 19.68 1.78 -14.91
N SER A 5 20.15 1.41 -16.09
CA SER A 5 19.82 2.07 -17.37
C SER A 5 19.38 1.00 -18.38
N PRO A 6 18.14 0.51 -18.34
CA PRO A 6 17.63 -0.44 -19.31
C PRO A 6 17.41 0.21 -20.68
N GLU A 7 17.30 -0.60 -21.75
CA GLU A 7 16.80 -0.11 -23.02
C GLU A 7 15.28 0.19 -22.89
N LEU A 8 14.88 1.37 -23.30
CA LEU A 8 13.54 1.89 -23.10
C LEU A 8 12.85 2.23 -24.43
N ASP A 9 11.52 2.06 -24.43
CA ASP A 9 10.61 2.63 -25.40
C ASP A 9 9.69 3.63 -24.71
N GLU A 10 9.32 4.69 -25.39
CA GLU A 10 8.26 5.60 -24.94
C GLU A 10 6.93 5.09 -25.46
N ILE A 11 5.97 4.83 -24.55
CA ILE A 11 4.67 4.24 -24.87
C ILE A 11 3.57 5.14 -24.34
N ASN A 12 2.59 5.43 -25.20
CA ASN A 12 1.40 6.20 -24.83
C ASN A 12 0.60 5.46 -23.74
N ILE A 13 0.03 6.22 -22.78
CA ILE A 13 -0.67 5.65 -21.62
C ILE A 13 -1.92 4.85 -22.03
N ASP A 14 -2.64 5.25 -23.10
CA ASP A 14 -3.79 4.50 -23.58
C ASP A 14 -3.38 3.16 -24.20
N ALA A 15 -2.23 3.11 -24.86
CA ALA A 15 -1.65 1.85 -25.33
C ALA A 15 -1.25 0.92 -24.18
N LEU A 16 -0.69 1.48 -23.09
CA LEU A 16 -0.41 0.70 -21.87
C LEU A 16 -1.69 0.20 -21.20
N ARG A 17 -2.76 0.99 -21.16
CA ARG A 17 -4.06 0.55 -20.63
C ARG A 17 -4.71 -0.56 -21.47
N ALA A 18 -4.40 -0.63 -22.76
CA ALA A 18 -4.89 -1.67 -23.67
C ALA A 18 -4.01 -2.94 -23.69
N ASP A 19 -2.80 -2.89 -23.10
CA ASP A 19 -1.90 -4.04 -23.04
C ASP A 19 -2.31 -4.97 -21.89
N SER A 20 -2.68 -6.20 -22.20
CA SER A 20 -3.11 -7.21 -21.21
C SER A 20 -2.03 -7.61 -20.18
N ARG A 21 -0.77 -7.25 -20.42
CA ARG A 21 0.34 -7.47 -19.49
C ARG A 21 0.46 -6.35 -18.45
N VAL A 22 -0.25 -5.23 -18.65
CA VAL A 22 -0.16 -4.04 -17.80
C VAL A 22 -1.43 -3.90 -16.98
N MET A 23 -1.28 -3.85 -15.67
CA MET A 23 -2.36 -3.57 -14.73
C MET A 23 -2.17 -2.17 -14.15
N PHE A 24 -3.24 -1.40 -14.10
CA PHE A 24 -3.30 -0.16 -13.34
C PHE A 24 -4.01 -0.43 -12.01
N ASP A 25 -3.39 -0.04 -10.90
CA ASP A 25 -3.97 -0.15 -9.57
C ASP A 25 -3.71 1.11 -8.73
N GLN A 26 -4.02 1.07 -7.45
CA GLN A 26 -3.83 2.19 -6.52
C GLN A 26 -2.89 1.82 -5.36
N SER A 27 -2.18 0.70 -5.46
CA SER A 27 -1.42 0.11 -4.34
C SER A 27 -0.39 1.06 -3.72
N LEU A 28 0.19 1.97 -4.51
CA LEU A 28 1.24 2.89 -4.05
C LEU A 28 0.76 4.34 -3.85
N MET A 29 -0.56 4.57 -3.87
CA MET A 29 -1.13 5.88 -3.61
C MET A 29 -0.80 6.34 -2.17
N LEU A 30 0.01 7.38 -2.03
CA LEU A 30 0.35 8.00 -0.75
C LEU A 30 -0.79 8.90 -0.29
N VAL A 31 -1.38 8.59 0.85
CA VAL A 31 -2.43 9.40 1.46
C VAL A 31 -2.02 9.80 2.87
N ASN A 32 -1.95 11.10 3.11
CA ASN A 32 -1.66 11.70 4.41
C ASN A 32 -2.06 13.19 4.40
N SER A 33 -1.78 13.92 5.46
CA SER A 33 -2.14 15.34 5.58
C SER A 33 -1.48 16.25 4.52
N LYS A 34 -0.32 15.85 3.97
CA LYS A 34 0.37 16.60 2.90
C LYS A 34 -0.18 16.25 1.51
N TYR A 35 -0.61 15.01 1.33
CA TYR A 35 -1.14 14.46 0.09
C TYR A 35 -2.52 13.84 0.35
N PRO A 36 -3.55 14.66 0.59
CA PRO A 36 -4.91 14.16 0.75
C PRO A 36 -5.46 13.64 -0.57
N LEU A 37 -6.48 12.78 -0.49
CA LEU A 37 -7.29 12.38 -1.63
C LEU A 37 -7.92 13.59 -2.29
N LYS A 38 -7.98 13.60 -3.61
CA LYS A 38 -8.57 14.65 -4.43
C LYS A 38 -9.90 14.18 -5.02
N ASP A 39 -10.71 15.11 -5.47
CA ASP A 39 -11.90 14.77 -6.26
C ASP A 39 -11.48 13.96 -7.50
N GLY A 40 -12.09 12.80 -7.69
CA GLY A 40 -11.75 11.86 -8.75
C GLY A 40 -10.76 10.74 -8.34
N ASP A 41 -10.17 10.79 -7.16
CA ASP A 41 -9.35 9.69 -6.61
C ASP A 41 -10.24 8.60 -5.98
N GLU A 42 -11.25 8.14 -6.73
CA GLU A 42 -12.16 7.11 -6.21
C GLU A 42 -11.46 5.76 -6.08
N PRO A 43 -11.56 5.09 -4.90
CA PRO A 43 -10.93 3.80 -4.70
C PRO A 43 -11.71 2.68 -5.43
N GLU A 44 -10.98 1.74 -6.00
CA GLU A 44 -11.54 0.52 -6.57
C GLU A 44 -11.84 -0.48 -5.45
N LEU A 45 -13.07 -0.43 -4.92
CA LEU A 45 -13.48 -1.21 -3.75
C LEU A 45 -14.12 -2.54 -4.12
N ALA A 46 -13.86 -3.56 -3.32
CA ALA A 46 -14.49 -4.87 -3.42
C ALA A 46 -14.80 -5.44 -2.02
N GLU A 47 -15.86 -6.24 -1.94
CA GLU A 47 -16.18 -6.98 -0.72
C GLU A 47 -15.28 -8.23 -0.61
N TYR A 48 -14.58 -8.35 0.53
CA TYR A 48 -13.73 -9.49 0.82
C TYR A 48 -14.56 -10.75 1.16
N LYS A 49 -14.54 -11.74 0.27
CA LYS A 49 -15.11 -13.10 0.48
C LYS A 49 -16.51 -13.13 1.10
N LYS A 50 -17.38 -12.19 0.76
CA LYS A 50 -18.75 -12.09 1.32
C LYS A 50 -18.77 -12.01 2.86
N THR A 51 -17.83 -11.29 3.43
CA THR A 51 -17.71 -11.12 4.89
C THR A 51 -18.29 -9.81 5.40
N GLY A 52 -18.77 -8.93 4.51
CA GLY A 52 -19.14 -7.56 4.80
C GLY A 52 -17.93 -6.61 4.92
N VAL A 53 -16.70 -7.11 4.87
CA VAL A 53 -15.49 -6.28 4.88
C VAL A 53 -15.24 -5.75 3.49
N ILE A 54 -15.19 -4.43 3.34
CA ILE A 54 -14.87 -3.76 2.08
C ILE A 54 -13.41 -3.32 2.13
N MET A 55 -12.66 -3.57 1.05
CA MET A 55 -11.27 -3.14 0.91
C MET A 55 -10.96 -2.80 -0.56
N ASN A 56 -9.80 -2.24 -0.82
CA ASN A 56 -9.37 -2.03 -2.21
C ASN A 56 -9.23 -3.38 -2.92
N ALA A 57 -9.75 -3.47 -4.15
CA ALA A 57 -9.78 -4.71 -4.92
C ALA A 57 -8.39 -5.33 -5.11
N CYS A 58 -7.35 -4.51 -5.30
CA CYS A 58 -5.97 -4.99 -5.47
C CYS A 58 -5.38 -5.64 -4.20
N ALA A 59 -5.94 -5.36 -3.02
CA ALA A 59 -5.46 -5.91 -1.74
C ALA A 59 -6.11 -7.25 -1.36
N ALA A 60 -7.27 -7.59 -1.95
CA ALA A 60 -8.13 -8.66 -1.44
C ALA A 60 -7.50 -10.06 -1.47
N GLU A 61 -6.81 -10.42 -2.55
CA GLU A 61 -6.12 -11.71 -2.68
C GLU A 61 -4.96 -11.82 -1.68
N SER A 62 -4.11 -10.81 -1.64
CA SER A 62 -2.98 -10.72 -0.72
C SER A 62 -3.42 -10.75 0.75
N PHE A 63 -4.55 -10.12 1.08
CA PHE A 63 -5.12 -10.21 2.43
C PHE A 63 -5.61 -11.63 2.75
N SER A 64 -6.16 -12.34 1.76
CA SER A 64 -6.52 -13.75 1.92
C SER A 64 -5.32 -14.63 2.20
N GLU A 65 -4.21 -14.43 1.47
CA GLU A 65 -2.94 -15.15 1.71
C GLU A 65 -2.39 -14.87 3.10
N LEU A 66 -2.34 -13.59 3.51
CA LEU A 66 -1.88 -13.20 4.86
C LEU A 66 -2.75 -13.83 5.95
N SER A 67 -4.08 -13.76 5.80
CA SER A 67 -5.02 -14.32 6.78
C SER A 67 -4.88 -15.84 6.91
N ALA A 68 -4.68 -16.55 5.79
CA ALA A 68 -4.42 -17.99 5.79
C ALA A 68 -3.09 -18.35 6.49
N ALA A 69 -2.04 -17.58 6.21
CA ALA A 69 -0.74 -17.77 6.83
C ALA A 69 -0.76 -17.50 8.35
N VAL A 70 -1.47 -16.45 8.80
CA VAL A 70 -1.67 -16.18 10.22
C VAL A 70 -2.35 -17.37 10.90
N MET A 71 -3.42 -17.90 10.32
CA MET A 71 -4.10 -19.07 10.85
C MET A 71 -3.17 -20.29 10.90
N GLU A 72 -2.45 -20.58 9.83
CA GLU A 72 -1.54 -21.74 9.76
C GLU A 72 -0.41 -21.65 10.80
N LYS A 73 0.19 -20.46 10.96
CA LYS A 73 1.40 -20.29 11.77
C LYS A 73 1.10 -20.02 13.26
N THR A 74 -0.09 -19.53 13.58
CA THR A 74 -0.38 -19.03 14.94
C THR A 74 -1.63 -19.63 15.58
N ASP A 75 -2.43 -20.39 14.82
CA ASP A 75 -3.74 -20.89 15.22
C ASP A 75 -4.71 -19.77 15.65
N CYS A 76 -4.53 -18.57 15.08
CA CYS A 76 -5.37 -17.41 15.35
C CYS A 76 -6.08 -16.94 14.07
N LYS A 77 -7.37 -16.65 14.18
CA LYS A 77 -8.12 -16.05 13.07
C LYS A 77 -7.86 -14.54 13.05
N LEU A 78 -7.24 -14.04 11.97
CA LEU A 78 -7.10 -12.61 11.73
C LEU A 78 -8.47 -12.01 11.41
N LEU A 79 -8.84 -10.95 12.11
CA LEU A 79 -10.11 -10.25 12.00
C LEU A 79 -9.85 -8.80 11.60
N VAL A 80 -10.80 -8.20 10.90
CA VAL A 80 -10.76 -6.79 10.49
C VAL A 80 -11.61 -5.98 11.46
N MET A 81 -11.01 -4.95 12.06
CA MET A 81 -11.71 -4.00 12.93
C MET A 81 -12.24 -2.82 12.13
N SER A 82 -11.41 -2.29 11.21
CA SER A 82 -11.74 -1.18 10.33
C SER A 82 -11.00 -1.38 9.00
N SER A 83 -11.72 -1.19 7.90
CA SER A 83 -11.14 -1.18 6.55
C SER A 83 -11.50 0.12 5.84
N VAL A 84 -12.54 0.14 5.03
CA VAL A 84 -13.01 1.37 4.38
C VAL A 84 -13.79 2.23 5.37
N ARG A 85 -13.53 3.52 5.30
CA ARG A 85 -14.27 4.56 6.01
C ARG A 85 -14.59 5.66 5.00
N ASP A 86 -15.86 6.02 4.87
CA ASP A 86 -16.25 7.08 3.95
C ASP A 86 -15.85 8.48 4.47
N ALA A 87 -16.02 9.51 3.63
CA ALA A 87 -15.62 10.87 3.98
C ALA A 87 -16.43 11.45 5.15
N ASP A 88 -17.71 11.08 5.26
CA ASP A 88 -18.60 11.56 6.32
C ASP A 88 -18.25 10.88 7.66
N GLU A 89 -18.02 9.57 7.65
CA GLU A 89 -17.55 8.82 8.82
C GLU A 89 -16.17 9.35 9.31
N GLN A 90 -15.25 9.63 8.38
CA GLN A 90 -13.94 10.20 8.71
C GLN A 90 -14.08 11.60 9.31
N LYS A 91 -15.02 12.40 8.81
CA LYS A 91 -15.31 13.75 9.32
C LYS A 91 -15.89 13.71 10.74
N GLU A 92 -16.82 12.79 10.99
CA GLU A 92 -17.39 12.59 12.31
C GLU A 92 -16.32 12.17 13.33
N LEU A 93 -15.46 11.23 12.94
CA LEU A 93 -14.35 10.77 13.77
C LEU A 93 -13.37 11.92 14.07
N TYR A 94 -13.00 12.69 13.06
CA TYR A 94 -12.11 13.85 13.22
C TYR A 94 -12.72 14.92 14.13
N ASN A 95 -14.01 15.20 13.99
CA ASN A 95 -14.70 16.16 14.85
C ASN A 95 -14.80 15.68 16.30
N SER A 96 -14.87 14.37 16.53
CA SER A 96 -14.90 13.78 17.89
C SER A 96 -13.53 13.75 18.55
N ASP A 97 -12.47 13.48 17.79
CA ASP A 97 -11.08 13.43 18.28
C ASP A 97 -10.05 13.76 17.19
N SER A 98 -9.85 15.06 16.96
CA SER A 98 -8.84 15.55 16.01
C SER A 98 -7.38 15.32 16.43
N SER A 99 -7.16 14.84 17.66
CA SER A 99 -5.81 14.57 18.15
C SER A 99 -5.28 13.19 17.71
N THR A 100 -6.18 12.27 17.37
CA THR A 100 -5.84 10.90 16.97
C THR A 100 -6.34 10.53 15.57
N ALA A 101 -7.41 11.18 15.09
CA ALA A 101 -7.97 10.92 13.76
C ALA A 101 -7.35 11.83 12.69
N ALA A 102 -7.07 11.28 11.51
CA ALA A 102 -6.68 12.06 10.35
C ALA A 102 -7.85 12.93 9.85
N ALA A 103 -7.54 14.10 9.29
CA ALA A 103 -8.55 14.93 8.65
C ALA A 103 -9.21 14.19 7.45
N PRO A 104 -10.46 14.54 7.08
CA PRO A 104 -11.09 14.02 5.87
C PRO A 104 -10.18 14.18 4.64
N GLY A 105 -10.08 13.14 3.82
CA GLY A 105 -9.15 13.07 2.70
C GLY A 105 -7.73 12.61 3.07
N ALA A 106 -7.31 12.74 4.33
CA ALA A 106 -5.95 12.41 4.78
C ALA A 106 -5.83 11.00 5.41
N SER A 107 -6.90 10.22 5.42
CA SER A 107 -6.93 8.87 5.99
C SER A 107 -6.82 7.79 4.93
N GLU A 108 -5.89 6.84 5.10
CA GLU A 108 -5.76 5.67 4.21
C GLU A 108 -6.96 4.73 4.25
N HIS A 109 -7.77 4.76 5.31
CA HIS A 109 -9.03 4.01 5.34
C HIS A 109 -10.00 4.43 4.24
N GLN A 110 -9.90 5.65 3.72
CA GLN A 110 -10.73 6.07 2.59
C GLN A 110 -10.34 5.40 1.27
N THR A 111 -9.14 4.83 1.17
CA THR A 111 -8.67 4.11 -0.03
C THR A 111 -8.98 2.61 0.00
N GLY A 112 -9.32 2.07 1.15
CA GLY A 112 -9.42 0.62 1.36
C GLY A 112 -8.09 -0.14 1.32
N LEU A 113 -6.95 0.58 1.26
CA LEU A 113 -5.60 0.00 1.28
C LEU A 113 -5.05 -0.12 2.71
N GLY A 114 -5.50 0.74 3.62
CA GLY A 114 -5.22 0.67 5.05
C GLY A 114 -6.28 -0.16 5.78
N ILE A 115 -5.85 -1.12 6.59
CA ILE A 115 -6.72 -2.09 7.26
C ILE A 115 -6.27 -2.24 8.71
N ASP A 116 -7.19 -2.02 9.66
CA ASP A 116 -6.94 -2.30 11.06
C ASP A 116 -7.33 -3.75 11.38
N VAL A 117 -6.34 -4.51 11.85
CA VAL A 117 -6.51 -5.94 12.14
C VAL A 117 -6.37 -6.26 13.62
N TYR A 118 -6.99 -7.35 14.04
CA TYR A 118 -6.91 -7.85 15.41
C TYR A 118 -7.13 -9.37 15.45
N VAL A 119 -6.91 -9.97 16.61
CA VAL A 119 -7.37 -11.33 16.92
C VAL A 119 -8.17 -11.31 18.21
N LYS A 120 -8.96 -12.35 18.48
CA LYS A 120 -9.78 -12.46 19.69
C LYS A 120 -8.94 -12.13 20.94
N ASN A 121 -9.41 -11.22 21.76
CA ASN A 121 -8.81 -10.72 23.00
C ASN A 121 -7.58 -9.81 22.83
N PHE A 122 -7.09 -9.55 21.60
CA PHE A 122 -5.91 -8.73 21.36
C PHE A 122 -6.16 -7.75 20.23
N ALA A 123 -6.41 -6.50 20.57
CA ALA A 123 -6.64 -5.39 19.65
C ALA A 123 -5.75 -4.19 20.00
N GLY A 124 -5.61 -3.23 19.09
CA GLY A 124 -4.82 -2.02 19.25
C GLY A 124 -3.39 -2.35 19.68
N GLN A 125 -2.85 -1.61 20.63
CA GLN A 125 -1.50 -1.88 21.18
C GLN A 125 -1.35 -3.29 21.78
N GLY A 126 -2.46 -3.90 22.21
CA GLY A 126 -2.48 -5.26 22.69
C GLY A 126 -2.25 -6.31 21.61
N PHE A 127 -2.41 -5.98 20.34
CA PHE A 127 -2.25 -6.91 19.23
C PHE A 127 -0.87 -7.59 19.22
N LEU A 128 0.21 -6.84 19.49
CA LEU A 128 1.57 -7.37 19.59
C LEU A 128 1.79 -8.41 20.71
N LYS A 129 0.90 -8.49 21.69
CA LYS A 129 0.97 -9.52 22.75
C LYS A 129 0.52 -10.89 22.25
N SER A 130 -0.16 -10.93 21.10
CA SER A 130 -0.58 -12.17 20.45
C SER A 130 0.49 -12.71 19.49
N LYS A 131 0.51 -14.04 19.30
CA LYS A 131 1.35 -14.67 18.27
C LYS A 131 1.04 -14.13 16.87
N ALA A 132 -0.25 -13.89 16.56
CA ALA A 132 -0.69 -13.32 15.29
C ALA A 132 -0.16 -11.91 15.08
N GLY A 133 -0.21 -11.05 16.09
CA GLY A 133 0.33 -9.70 16.00
C GLY A 133 1.83 -9.68 15.78
N GLN A 134 2.57 -10.56 16.43
CA GLN A 134 4.00 -10.74 16.20
C GLN A 134 4.28 -11.22 14.77
N PHE A 135 3.55 -12.22 14.30
CA PHE A 135 3.65 -12.71 12.92
C PHE A 135 3.35 -11.60 11.90
N VAL A 136 2.24 -10.89 12.04
CA VAL A 136 1.88 -9.79 11.14
C VAL A 136 2.97 -8.72 11.10
N ASN A 137 3.51 -8.32 12.25
CA ASN A 137 4.54 -7.28 12.31
C ASN A 137 5.90 -7.71 11.74
N SER A 138 6.20 -9.01 11.71
CA SER A 138 7.48 -9.54 11.17
C SER A 138 7.36 -10.09 9.75
N GLU A 139 6.18 -10.53 9.29
CA GLU A 139 6.04 -11.34 8.08
C GLU A 139 5.04 -10.80 7.05
N SER A 140 4.21 -9.80 7.39
CA SER A 140 3.17 -9.28 6.48
C SER A 140 3.73 -8.76 5.14
N TRP A 141 4.98 -8.31 5.12
CA TRP A 141 5.66 -7.87 3.91
C TRP A 141 5.76 -8.96 2.82
N LYS A 142 5.81 -10.23 3.19
CA LYS A 142 5.79 -11.37 2.24
C LYS A 142 4.48 -11.49 1.46
N TYR A 143 3.45 -10.84 1.97
CA TYR A 143 2.09 -10.80 1.41
C TYR A 143 1.72 -9.42 0.84
N GLY A 144 2.71 -8.53 0.68
CA GLY A 144 2.51 -7.20 0.13
C GLY A 144 1.99 -6.15 1.11
N PHE A 145 1.98 -6.44 2.42
CA PHE A 145 1.56 -5.49 3.45
C PHE A 145 2.73 -4.98 4.28
N ILE A 146 2.68 -3.72 4.63
CA ILE A 146 3.60 -3.09 5.59
C ILE A 146 2.86 -2.71 6.88
N ILE A 147 3.59 -2.59 7.98
CA ILE A 147 3.11 -1.82 9.14
C ILE A 147 3.24 -0.34 8.75
N ARG A 148 2.10 0.31 8.52
CA ARG A 148 2.07 1.66 7.94
C ARG A 148 2.76 2.71 8.84
N TYR A 149 2.57 2.58 10.14
CA TYR A 149 3.10 3.47 11.14
C TYR A 149 4.05 2.71 12.08
N PRO A 150 5.28 2.39 11.60
CA PRO A 150 6.24 1.60 12.37
C PRO A 150 6.82 2.43 13.54
N SER A 151 7.39 1.75 14.53
CA SER A 151 7.92 2.40 15.74
C SER A 151 9.00 3.47 15.48
N TYR A 152 9.72 3.34 14.37
CA TYR A 152 10.75 4.28 13.91
C TYR A 152 10.20 5.36 12.95
N GLY A 153 8.90 5.32 12.59
CA GLY A 153 8.35 6.09 11.47
C GLY A 153 7.74 7.45 11.83
N LYS A 154 7.56 7.76 13.13
CA LYS A 154 6.81 8.94 13.57
C LYS A 154 7.31 10.26 12.98
N SER A 155 8.62 10.40 12.79
CA SER A 155 9.20 11.65 12.23
C SER A 155 8.82 11.92 10.78
N SER A 156 8.50 10.89 10.00
CA SER A 156 8.09 11.02 8.60
C SER A 156 6.58 10.91 8.39
N THR A 157 5.89 10.10 9.20
CA THR A 157 4.44 9.88 9.08
C THR A 157 3.60 10.83 9.94
N GLY A 158 4.19 11.42 11.00
CA GLY A 158 3.47 12.20 12.02
C GLY A 158 2.67 11.34 13.01
N ILE A 159 2.50 10.04 12.74
CA ILE A 159 1.62 9.13 13.50
C ILE A 159 2.48 8.23 14.41
N LYS A 160 1.97 7.93 15.60
CA LYS A 160 2.60 7.01 16.54
C LYS A 160 2.56 5.57 16.00
N PHE A 161 3.36 4.70 16.59
CA PHE A 161 3.39 3.28 16.25
C PHE A 161 2.02 2.61 16.40
N GLU A 162 1.56 1.99 15.30
CA GLU A 162 0.30 1.27 15.22
C GLU A 162 0.52 -0.15 14.69
N PRO A 163 0.80 -1.14 15.55
CA PRO A 163 1.10 -2.51 15.11
C PRO A 163 -0.07 -3.23 14.46
N TRP A 164 -1.27 -2.72 14.58
CA TRP A 164 -2.51 -3.26 14.01
C TRP A 164 -2.86 -2.67 12.65
N HIS A 165 -2.31 -1.51 12.29
CA HIS A 165 -2.61 -0.82 11.04
C HIS A 165 -1.66 -1.27 9.93
N ILE A 166 -2.15 -2.19 9.09
CA ILE A 166 -1.43 -2.69 7.93
C ILE A 166 -1.86 -1.94 6.68
N ARG A 167 -0.90 -1.76 5.76
CA ARG A 167 -1.12 -1.10 4.48
C ARG A 167 -0.65 -1.99 3.33
N TYR A 168 -1.53 -2.23 2.36
CA TYR A 168 -1.16 -2.92 1.12
C TYR A 168 -0.35 -2.00 0.20
N VAL A 169 0.77 -2.50 -0.32
CA VAL A 169 1.66 -1.80 -1.26
C VAL A 169 2.16 -2.72 -2.38
N GLY A 170 1.80 -4.01 -2.36
CA GLY A 170 2.33 -5.03 -3.27
C GLY A 170 3.64 -5.68 -2.77
N LYS A 171 3.89 -6.91 -3.20
CA LYS A 171 4.97 -7.75 -2.65
C LYS A 171 6.37 -7.16 -2.82
N PRO A 172 6.83 -6.69 -4.02
CA PRO A 172 8.18 -6.16 -4.16
C PRO A 172 8.39 -4.91 -3.30
N HIS A 173 7.39 -4.03 -3.24
CA HIS A 173 7.48 -2.79 -2.48
C HIS A 173 7.49 -3.03 -0.98
N ALA A 174 6.63 -3.94 -0.50
CA ALA A 174 6.59 -4.30 0.92
C ALA A 174 7.91 -4.89 1.41
N ALA A 175 8.55 -5.74 0.59
CA ALA A 175 9.85 -6.34 0.91
C ALA A 175 10.96 -5.26 1.03
N ILE A 176 11.02 -4.33 0.08
CA ILE A 176 12.00 -3.23 0.10
C ILE A 176 11.77 -2.34 1.32
N ILE A 177 10.53 -1.89 1.56
CA ILE A 177 10.16 -1.04 2.68
C ILE A 177 10.53 -1.70 4.02
N TYR A 178 10.24 -3.00 4.17
CA TYR A 178 10.56 -3.75 5.38
C TYR A 178 12.06 -3.91 5.60
N ASN A 179 12.80 -4.37 4.58
CA ASN A 179 14.23 -4.66 4.68
C ASN A 179 15.06 -3.39 4.89
N ASP A 180 14.70 -2.30 4.23
CA ASP A 180 15.42 -1.01 4.32
C ASP A 180 14.90 -0.13 5.47
N ARG A 181 13.90 -0.63 6.25
CA ARG A 181 13.26 0.08 7.38
C ARG A 181 12.75 1.46 6.98
N LEU A 182 12.05 1.53 5.86
CA LEU A 182 11.46 2.76 5.34
C LEU A 182 10.01 2.94 5.84
N THR A 183 9.51 4.16 5.74
CA THR A 183 8.06 4.43 5.71
C THR A 183 7.64 4.58 4.24
N LEU A 184 6.35 4.53 3.95
CA LEU A 184 5.85 4.71 2.58
C LEU A 184 6.30 6.05 1.99
N GLU A 185 6.28 7.12 2.79
CA GLU A 185 6.77 8.45 2.40
C GLU A 185 8.24 8.38 1.93
N LYS A 186 9.11 7.83 2.76
CA LYS A 186 10.53 7.72 2.44
C LYS A 186 10.82 6.79 1.28
N TYR A 187 10.01 5.74 1.14
CA TYR A 187 10.11 4.81 0.02
C TYR A 187 9.83 5.51 -1.31
N ILE A 188 8.72 6.23 -1.41
CA ILE A 188 8.35 6.98 -2.62
C ILE A 188 9.40 8.06 -2.92
N ASP A 189 9.85 8.78 -1.91
CA ASP A 189 10.86 9.83 -2.05
C ASP A 189 12.26 9.29 -2.41
N SER A 190 12.53 7.99 -2.25
CA SER A 190 13.81 7.38 -2.61
C SER A 190 14.04 7.21 -4.11
N PHE A 191 12.98 7.29 -4.91
CA PHE A 191 13.06 7.18 -6.36
C PHE A 191 13.21 8.55 -7.03
N GLU A 192 14.32 8.78 -7.69
CA GLU A 192 14.50 9.93 -8.57
C GLU A 192 13.55 9.79 -9.78
N THR A 193 12.82 10.86 -10.09
CA THR A 193 11.82 10.85 -11.18
C THR A 193 12.50 10.61 -12.53
N GLY A 194 11.96 9.67 -13.31
CA GLY A 194 12.47 9.28 -14.62
C GLY A 194 13.56 8.21 -14.62
N GLU A 195 14.08 7.86 -13.45
CA GLU A 195 15.13 6.85 -13.32
C GLU A 195 14.56 5.45 -13.10
N TRP A 196 15.33 4.44 -13.47
CA TRP A 196 14.99 3.04 -13.28
C TRP A 196 15.87 2.38 -12.23
N TYR A 197 15.27 1.48 -11.47
CA TYR A 197 15.91 0.76 -10.38
C TYR A 197 15.61 -0.74 -10.48
N SER A 198 16.55 -1.58 -10.06
CA SER A 198 16.39 -3.03 -9.96
C SER A 198 16.33 -3.47 -8.50
N ALA A 199 15.40 -4.35 -8.19
CA ALA A 199 15.23 -4.98 -6.89
C ALA A 199 14.55 -6.36 -7.04
N ASP A 200 15.20 -7.42 -6.60
CA ASP A 200 14.65 -8.77 -6.44
C ASP A 200 13.84 -9.30 -7.66
N GLY A 201 14.35 -9.12 -8.87
CA GLY A 201 13.67 -9.57 -10.11
C GLY A 201 12.65 -8.58 -10.66
N TYR A 202 12.54 -7.38 -10.09
CA TYR A 202 11.69 -6.32 -10.57
C TYR A 202 12.48 -5.10 -11.02
N LEU A 203 11.93 -4.39 -12.00
CA LEU A 203 12.34 -3.04 -12.36
C LEU A 203 11.28 -2.05 -11.86
N ILE A 204 11.74 -0.98 -11.23
CA ILE A 204 10.86 0.04 -10.65
C ILE A 204 11.29 1.41 -11.18
N SER A 205 10.32 2.21 -11.61
CA SER A 205 10.53 3.61 -11.99
C SER A 205 9.42 4.49 -11.45
N ARG A 206 9.78 5.70 -11.03
CA ARG A 206 8.82 6.76 -10.70
C ARG A 206 8.83 7.79 -11.82
N GLN A 207 7.71 8.03 -12.47
CA GLN A 207 7.63 8.91 -13.63
C GLN A 207 6.49 9.92 -13.48
N THR A 208 6.73 11.16 -13.92
CA THR A 208 5.69 12.20 -13.92
C THR A 208 4.48 11.77 -14.73
N VAL A 209 3.28 12.05 -14.22
CA VAL A 209 2.03 11.82 -14.95
C VAL A 209 2.06 12.61 -16.26
N GLY A 210 1.78 11.94 -17.39
CA GLY A 210 1.82 12.50 -18.72
C GLY A 210 1.05 11.64 -19.73
N GLU A 211 1.14 11.98 -21.00
CA GLU A 211 0.48 11.23 -22.10
C GLU A 211 1.22 9.94 -22.46
N SER A 212 2.50 9.83 -22.09
CA SER A 212 3.34 8.66 -22.33
C SER A 212 4.23 8.36 -21.12
N MET A 213 4.75 7.14 -21.09
CA MET A 213 5.73 6.65 -20.11
C MET A 213 6.85 5.92 -20.80
N THR A 214 8.05 5.93 -20.19
CA THR A 214 9.13 5.06 -20.64
C THR A 214 8.96 3.67 -20.01
N MET A 215 9.08 2.64 -20.84
CA MET A 215 8.98 1.23 -20.42
C MET A 215 10.20 0.46 -20.93
N PRO A 216 10.68 -0.58 -20.22
CA PRO A 216 11.68 -1.49 -20.77
C PRO A 216 11.18 -2.10 -22.08
N LYS A 217 12.04 -2.20 -23.10
CA LYS A 217 11.67 -2.78 -24.41
C LYS A 217 11.15 -4.21 -24.30
N ALA A 218 11.63 -4.96 -23.33
CA ALA A 218 11.14 -6.31 -23.04
C ALA A 218 10.72 -6.38 -21.58
N PHE A 219 9.49 -6.82 -21.32
CA PHE A 219 8.96 -7.05 -19.98
C PHE A 219 7.88 -8.15 -20.00
N GLY A 220 7.74 -8.88 -18.90
CA GLY A 220 6.72 -9.90 -18.71
C GLY A 220 5.38 -9.28 -18.34
N SER A 221 5.26 -8.77 -17.14
CA SER A 221 4.10 -8.07 -16.62
C SER A 221 4.49 -6.75 -15.99
N ALA A 222 3.55 -5.83 -15.89
CA ALA A 222 3.76 -4.54 -15.22
C ALA A 222 2.54 -4.12 -14.39
N VAL A 223 2.80 -3.44 -13.28
CA VAL A 223 1.80 -2.72 -12.48
C VAL A 223 2.15 -1.24 -12.49
N ILE A 224 1.18 -0.39 -12.74
CA ILE A 224 1.31 1.06 -12.75
C ILE A 224 0.35 1.64 -11.72
N SER A 225 0.89 2.31 -10.71
CA SER A 225 0.10 2.91 -9.62
C SER A 225 0.38 4.40 -9.49
N PRO A 226 -0.64 5.28 -9.38
CA PRO A 226 -0.40 6.66 -8.99
C PRO A 226 0.18 6.71 -7.58
N ASP A 227 1.10 7.66 -7.35
CA ASP A 227 1.68 7.89 -6.02
C ASP A 227 1.00 9.05 -5.26
N ASN A 228 0.00 9.69 -5.84
CA ASN A 228 -0.71 10.88 -5.34
C ASN A 228 0.19 12.13 -5.15
N THR A 229 1.42 12.11 -5.65
CA THR A 229 2.34 13.27 -5.61
C THR A 229 2.60 13.88 -6.98
N GLY A 230 1.89 13.42 -8.01
CA GLY A 230 2.02 13.86 -9.40
C GLY A 230 2.82 12.89 -10.27
N CYS A 231 3.12 11.68 -9.77
CA CYS A 231 3.83 10.64 -10.49
C CYS A 231 3.06 9.32 -10.49
N TYR A 232 3.45 8.45 -11.41
CA TYR A 232 3.18 7.02 -11.37
C TYR A 232 4.43 6.27 -10.89
N ILE A 233 4.22 5.20 -10.15
CA ILE A 233 5.25 4.19 -9.91
C ILE A 233 4.95 3.00 -10.81
N ILE A 234 5.90 2.67 -11.67
CA ILE A 234 5.86 1.56 -12.62
C ILE A 234 6.69 0.42 -12.03
N THR A 235 6.10 -0.75 -11.93
CA THR A 235 6.75 -1.96 -11.44
C THR A 235 6.65 -3.03 -12.51
N VAL A 236 7.79 -3.49 -12.98
CA VAL A 236 7.90 -4.44 -14.08
C VAL A 236 8.54 -5.71 -13.57
N GLU A 237 7.92 -6.85 -13.82
CA GLU A 237 8.50 -8.18 -13.57
C GLU A 237 9.45 -8.55 -14.72
N GLN A 238 10.70 -8.99 -14.38
CA GLN A 238 11.72 -9.39 -15.34
C GLN A 238 11.57 -10.84 -15.80
#